data_aef57a26b66709105945e4e31e3307d2
#
_entry.id   aef57a26b66709105945e4e31e3307d2
#
_cell.length_a   1.000
_cell.length_b   1.000
_cell.length_c   1.000
_cell.angle_alpha   90.00
_cell.angle_beta   90.00
_cell.angle_gamma   90.00
#
_symmetry.space_group_name_H-M   'P 1'
#
loop_
_entity.id
_entity.type
_entity.pdbx_description
1 polymer ?
#
loop_
_entity_poly.entity_id
_entity_poly.type
_entity_poly.pdbx_seq_one_letter_code
_entity_poly.pdbx_strand_id
1 'polypeptide(L)'
;FLSIKHTIMTKISVKDSTRPSTLDNTSEVKASFRLNDAHTVNVIASGKKESDIQLLDDLLEVLSERGFHVRIMCDYPPCREIKSHDAMSIAFFSRRDFSIFGSPKSPILKEFIDTASDIFIDITSSNSKMVRKICLRMKYRLSIGVNPASDIKYDFVYTIPYESDTRLSFEKMIDY
;
A
#
# COMPACT_ATOMS: atom_id res chain seq x y z
N PHE A 1 -17.25 -28.12 -18.62
CA PHE A 1 -15.78 -28.14 -18.61
C PHE A 1 -15.29 -26.88 -17.89
N LEU A 2 -14.95 -27.05 -16.62
CA LEU A 2 -14.37 -25.98 -15.78
C LEU A 2 -12.90 -25.83 -16.12
N SER A 3 -12.54 -24.70 -16.71
CA SER A 3 -11.14 -24.31 -16.83
C SER A 3 -10.75 -23.48 -15.59
N ILE A 4 -10.05 -24.11 -14.68
CA ILE A 4 -9.44 -23.45 -13.52
C ILE A 4 -8.21 -22.69 -14.07
N LYS A 5 -8.35 -21.38 -14.26
CA LYS A 5 -7.21 -20.52 -14.55
C LYS A 5 -6.44 -20.30 -13.24
N HIS A 6 -5.26 -20.85 -13.17
CA HIS A 6 -4.30 -20.67 -12.09
C HIS A 6 -3.93 -19.19 -11.94
N THR A 7 -4.20 -18.66 -10.77
CA THR A 7 -3.62 -17.38 -10.31
C THR A 7 -2.13 -17.63 -10.07
N ILE A 8 -1.29 -17.03 -10.90
CA ILE A 8 0.17 -17.15 -10.76
C ILE A 8 0.61 -16.22 -9.65
N MET A 9 0.83 -16.76 -8.46
CA MET A 9 1.57 -16.08 -7.41
C MET A 9 3.05 -16.34 -7.59
N THR A 10 3.78 -15.31 -7.97
CA THR A 10 5.23 -15.40 -8.05
C THR A 10 5.82 -15.15 -6.67
N LYS A 11 6.17 -16.22 -5.97
CA LYS A 11 6.93 -16.18 -4.72
C LYS A 11 8.36 -15.78 -5.06
N ILE A 12 8.73 -14.52 -4.80
CA ILE A 12 10.11 -14.07 -4.95
C ILE A 12 10.88 -14.46 -3.69
N SER A 13 11.79 -15.41 -3.86
CA SER A 13 12.78 -15.81 -2.85
C SER A 13 13.65 -14.60 -2.47
N VAL A 14 13.63 -14.24 -1.19
CA VAL A 14 14.48 -13.21 -0.61
C VAL A 14 15.92 -13.70 -0.64
N LYS A 15 16.75 -13.14 -1.55
CA LYS A 15 18.21 -13.14 -1.39
C LYS A 15 18.62 -11.84 -0.73
N ASP A 16 19.31 -12.00 0.39
CA ASP A 16 19.98 -10.95 1.14
C ASP A 16 20.70 -9.94 0.26
N SER A 17 20.42 -8.66 0.48
CA SER A 17 21.41 -7.61 0.21
C SER A 17 21.21 -6.41 1.15
N THR A 18 22.02 -6.40 2.20
CA THR A 18 22.63 -5.28 2.94
C THR A 18 21.87 -3.95 2.95
N ARG A 19 21.12 -3.75 4.05
CA ARG A 19 20.92 -2.42 4.65
C ARG A 19 22.11 -2.14 5.59
N PRO A 20 22.61 -0.90 5.70
CA PRO A 20 23.57 -0.58 6.75
C PRO A 20 22.87 -0.67 8.11
N SER A 21 23.22 -1.69 8.85
CA SER A 21 22.79 -1.90 10.22
C SER A 21 23.74 -1.17 11.16
N THR A 22 23.21 -0.27 11.96
CA THR A 22 23.78 -0.04 13.28
C THR A 22 22.80 -0.56 14.32
N LEU A 23 23.31 -1.50 15.09
CA LEU A 23 22.93 -1.95 16.45
C LEU A 23 22.08 -3.22 16.59
N ASP A 24 22.78 -4.14 17.22
CA ASP A 24 22.42 -5.18 18.16
C ASP A 24 21.90 -6.53 17.67
N ASN A 25 22.85 -7.49 17.83
CA ASN A 25 22.64 -8.92 17.90
C ASN A 25 21.64 -9.27 19.02
N THR A 26 20.41 -9.51 18.64
CA THR A 26 19.55 -10.47 19.30
C THR A 26 18.83 -11.24 18.18
N SER A 27 18.98 -12.55 18.21
CA SER A 27 18.23 -13.49 17.38
C SER A 27 16.75 -13.41 17.77
N GLU A 28 16.06 -12.35 17.38
CA GLU A 28 14.61 -12.29 17.45
C GLU A 28 14.04 -13.24 16.40
N VAL A 29 13.50 -14.33 16.90
CA VAL A 29 12.51 -15.14 16.19
C VAL A 29 11.51 -14.14 15.59
N LYS A 30 11.55 -13.95 14.25
CA LYS A 30 10.49 -13.21 13.53
C LYS A 30 9.21 -13.96 13.83
N ALA A 31 8.45 -13.46 14.81
CA ALA A 31 7.11 -13.95 15.08
C ALA A 31 6.37 -13.90 13.74
N SER A 32 5.85 -15.04 13.29
CA SER A 32 5.11 -15.12 12.04
C SER A 32 3.93 -14.16 12.12
N PHE A 33 4.02 -13.04 11.41
CA PHE A 33 2.92 -12.09 11.32
C PHE A 33 1.78 -12.78 10.57
N ARG A 34 0.61 -12.85 11.21
CA ARG A 34 -0.61 -13.33 10.57
C ARG A 34 -1.43 -12.11 10.15
N LEU A 35 -1.93 -12.12 8.94
CA LEU A 35 -2.79 -11.04 8.44
C LEU A 35 -4.02 -10.82 9.35
N ASN A 36 -4.52 -11.89 9.97
CA ASN A 36 -5.63 -11.84 10.91
C ASN A 36 -5.33 -11.05 12.22
N ASP A 37 -4.05 -10.80 12.51
CA ASP A 37 -3.63 -10.01 13.68
C ASP A 37 -3.40 -8.53 13.31
N ALA A 38 -3.64 -8.16 12.06
CA ALA A 38 -3.49 -6.79 11.59
C ALA A 38 -4.77 -5.99 11.87
N HIS A 39 -4.59 -4.74 12.33
CA HIS A 39 -5.68 -3.82 12.63
C HIS A 39 -5.55 -2.49 11.88
N THR A 40 -4.34 -2.12 11.50
CA THR A 40 -4.04 -0.82 10.90
C THR A 40 -3.44 -0.97 9.51
N VAL A 41 -4.00 -0.22 8.56
CA VAL A 41 -3.56 -0.22 7.16
C VAL A 41 -3.25 1.19 6.70
N ASN A 42 -2.06 1.41 6.15
CA ASN A 42 -1.74 2.61 5.41
C ASN A 42 -1.82 2.32 3.91
N VAL A 43 -2.56 3.14 3.19
CA VAL A 43 -2.72 3.03 1.74
C VAL A 43 -2.15 4.26 1.07
N ILE A 44 -1.32 4.06 0.04
CA ILE A 44 -0.95 5.13 -0.89
C ILE A 44 -1.62 4.87 -2.24
N ALA A 45 -2.26 5.91 -2.78
CA ALA A 45 -3.07 5.81 -3.99
C ALA A 45 -2.81 6.97 -4.94
N SER A 46 -3.12 6.79 -6.21
CA SER A 46 -3.28 7.86 -7.18
C SER A 46 -4.76 8.23 -7.32
N GLY A 47 -5.04 9.51 -7.48
CA GLY A 47 -6.41 10.02 -7.71
C GLY A 47 -6.58 10.66 -9.08
N LYS A 48 -5.61 10.52 -9.97
CA LYS A 48 -5.58 11.27 -11.24
C LYS A 48 -6.54 10.76 -12.29
N LYS A 49 -6.84 9.48 -12.27
CA LYS A 49 -7.74 8.81 -13.23
C LYS A 49 -8.93 8.23 -12.50
N GLU A 50 -10.06 8.15 -13.20
CA GLU A 50 -11.26 7.49 -12.69
C GLU A 50 -11.00 6.04 -12.29
N SER A 51 -10.23 5.30 -13.09
CA SER A 51 -9.83 3.93 -12.78
C SER A 51 -9.01 3.80 -11.51
N ASP A 52 -8.17 4.80 -11.20
CA ASP A 52 -7.37 4.80 -9.97
C ASP A 52 -8.26 4.96 -8.74
N ILE A 53 -9.26 5.86 -8.83
CA ILE A 53 -10.20 6.08 -7.73
C ILE A 53 -11.16 4.89 -7.58
N GLN A 54 -11.61 4.28 -8.69
CA GLN A 54 -12.43 3.07 -8.61
C GLN A 54 -11.67 1.94 -7.91
N LEU A 55 -10.41 1.75 -8.28
CA LEU A 55 -9.54 0.77 -7.62
C LEU A 55 -9.38 1.05 -6.12
N LEU A 56 -9.24 2.32 -5.74
CA LEU A 56 -9.17 2.72 -4.35
C LEU A 56 -10.49 2.46 -3.62
N ASP A 57 -11.62 2.87 -4.19
CA ASP A 57 -12.95 2.67 -3.59
C ASP A 57 -13.22 1.16 -3.34
N ASP A 58 -12.91 0.29 -4.30
CA ASP A 58 -13.07 -1.16 -4.16
C ASP A 58 -12.20 -1.74 -3.03
N LEU A 59 -10.94 -1.27 -2.92
CA LEU A 59 -10.07 -1.66 -1.81
C LEU A 59 -10.60 -1.18 -0.45
N LEU A 60 -11.05 0.07 -0.38
CA LEU A 60 -11.55 0.65 0.86
C LEU A 60 -12.82 -0.06 1.35
N GLU A 61 -13.70 -0.46 0.44
CA GLU A 61 -14.89 -1.23 0.78
C GLU A 61 -14.50 -2.55 1.44
N VAL A 62 -13.58 -3.31 0.86
CA VAL A 62 -13.10 -4.59 1.41
C VAL A 62 -12.41 -4.39 2.77
N LEU A 63 -11.56 -3.38 2.91
CA LEU A 63 -10.87 -3.10 4.18
C LEU A 63 -11.86 -2.68 5.29
N SER A 64 -12.89 -1.90 4.93
CA SER A 64 -13.95 -1.49 5.86
C SER A 64 -14.75 -2.70 6.36
N GLU A 65 -15.16 -3.59 5.47
CA GLU A 65 -15.90 -4.81 5.82
C GLU A 65 -15.12 -5.73 6.76
N ARG A 66 -13.79 -5.69 6.69
CA ARG A 66 -12.89 -6.45 7.58
C ARG A 66 -12.55 -5.72 8.88
N GLY A 67 -13.07 -4.51 9.09
CA GLY A 67 -12.88 -3.72 10.30
C GLY A 67 -11.50 -3.11 10.49
N PHE A 68 -10.74 -2.91 9.42
CA PHE A 68 -9.44 -2.25 9.49
C PHE A 68 -9.57 -0.74 9.76
N HIS A 69 -8.66 -0.21 10.56
CA HIS A 69 -8.41 1.23 10.64
C HIS A 69 -7.50 1.66 9.49
N VAL A 70 -8.03 2.44 8.56
CA VAL A 70 -7.33 2.76 7.31
C VAL A 70 -6.95 4.24 7.26
N ARG A 71 -5.68 4.50 6.93
CA ARG A 71 -5.19 5.84 6.60
C ARG A 71 -4.76 5.86 5.15
N ILE A 72 -5.29 6.82 4.41
CA ILE A 72 -5.08 6.95 2.98
C ILE A 72 -4.29 8.24 2.70
N MET A 73 -3.27 8.13 1.88
CA MET A 73 -2.54 9.25 1.30
C MET A 73 -2.70 9.21 -0.22
N CYS A 74 -3.43 10.16 -0.76
CA CYS A 74 -3.71 10.23 -2.19
C CYS A 74 -3.07 11.48 -2.82
N ASP A 75 -2.64 11.41 -4.08
CA ASP A 75 -2.13 12.57 -4.77
C ASP A 75 -3.27 13.58 -5.09
N TYR A 76 -2.96 14.87 -4.95
CA TYR A 76 -3.92 15.96 -5.13
C TYR A 76 -3.68 16.72 -6.45
N PRO A 77 -4.72 17.19 -7.11
CA PRO A 77 -6.14 16.98 -6.82
C PRO A 77 -6.63 15.61 -7.35
N PRO A 78 -7.56 14.95 -6.64
CA PRO A 78 -8.24 13.78 -7.19
C PRO A 78 -9.21 14.21 -8.30
N CYS A 79 -9.45 13.35 -9.28
CA CYS A 79 -10.35 13.66 -10.40
C CYS A 79 -11.83 13.64 -9.98
N ARG A 80 -12.17 12.97 -8.89
CA ARG A 80 -13.48 12.99 -8.22
C ARG A 80 -13.36 12.71 -6.73
N GLU A 81 -14.45 12.80 -6.02
CA GLU A 81 -14.52 12.45 -4.61
C GLU A 81 -14.26 10.95 -4.39
N ILE A 82 -13.52 10.65 -3.32
CA ILE A 82 -13.22 9.30 -2.85
C ILE A 82 -14.27 8.93 -1.80
N LYS A 83 -14.87 7.75 -1.92
CA LYS A 83 -15.82 7.25 -0.93
C LYS A 83 -15.12 7.05 0.42
N SER A 84 -15.67 7.65 1.46
CA SER A 84 -15.18 7.47 2.83
C SER A 84 -16.08 6.51 3.60
N HIS A 85 -15.48 5.72 4.47
CA HIS A 85 -16.14 4.80 5.37
C HIS A 85 -15.75 5.11 6.81
N ASP A 86 -16.47 4.57 7.78
CA ASP A 86 -16.11 4.68 9.19
C ASP A 86 -14.70 4.10 9.44
N ALA A 87 -14.02 4.67 10.43
CA ALA A 87 -12.64 4.30 10.76
C ALA A 87 -11.58 4.56 9.67
N MET A 88 -11.87 5.46 8.72
CA MET A 88 -10.94 5.86 7.67
C MET A 88 -10.57 7.33 7.76
N SER A 89 -9.33 7.65 7.43
CA SER A 89 -8.85 9.01 7.25
C SER A 89 -8.18 9.17 5.89
N ILE A 90 -8.55 10.21 5.16
CA ILE A 90 -8.02 10.51 3.83
C ILE A 90 -7.27 11.84 3.90
N ALA A 91 -6.03 11.82 3.49
CA ALA A 91 -5.21 13.00 3.32
C ALA A 91 -4.65 13.04 1.89
N PHE A 92 -4.28 14.25 1.48
CA PHE A 92 -3.77 14.47 0.12
C PHE A 92 -2.37 15.04 0.16
N PHE A 93 -1.57 14.69 -0.85
CA PHE A 93 -0.24 15.27 -1.05
C PHE A 93 -0.08 15.82 -2.46
N SER A 94 0.80 16.77 -2.59
CA SER A 94 1.20 17.37 -3.86
C SER A 94 2.71 17.64 -3.85
N ARG A 95 3.24 18.15 -4.97
CA ARG A 95 4.65 18.55 -5.02
C ARG A 95 5.02 19.61 -3.96
N ARG A 96 4.06 20.44 -3.53
CA ARG A 96 4.26 21.50 -2.53
C ARG A 96 4.55 20.96 -1.14
N ASP A 97 4.20 19.70 -0.86
CA ASP A 97 4.42 19.03 0.41
C ASP A 97 5.84 18.48 0.57
N PHE A 98 6.67 18.66 -0.46
CA PHE A 98 8.07 18.28 -0.44
C PHE A 98 8.97 19.51 -0.57
N SER A 99 10.15 19.43 0.06
CA SER A 99 11.23 20.39 -0.14
C SER A 99 11.81 20.27 -1.56
N ILE A 100 12.65 21.24 -1.95
CA ILE A 100 13.39 21.19 -3.22
C ILE A 100 14.27 19.93 -3.34
N PHE A 101 14.75 19.40 -2.22
CA PHE A 101 15.53 18.18 -2.15
C PHE A 101 14.64 16.91 -2.04
N GLY A 102 13.32 17.09 -2.04
CA GLY A 102 12.33 16.02 -2.01
C GLY A 102 12.13 15.35 -0.64
N SER A 103 12.51 16.05 0.43
CA SER A 103 12.13 15.62 1.79
C SER A 103 10.70 16.07 2.10
N PRO A 104 9.89 15.25 2.80
CA PRO A 104 8.58 15.66 3.26
C PRO A 104 8.68 16.89 4.15
N LYS A 105 7.85 17.92 3.90
CA LYS A 105 7.81 19.12 4.71
C LYS A 105 6.46 19.40 5.35
N SER A 106 5.36 18.98 4.72
CA SER A 106 4.03 19.17 5.29
C SER A 106 3.85 18.30 6.55
N PRO A 107 3.22 18.81 7.61
CA PRO A 107 2.99 18.05 8.85
C PRO A 107 2.18 16.77 8.58
N ILE A 108 1.13 16.85 7.77
CA ILE A 108 0.25 15.73 7.43
C ILE A 108 1.02 14.60 6.74
N LEU A 109 1.90 14.96 5.77
CA LEU A 109 2.71 13.97 5.07
C LEU A 109 3.76 13.33 6.00
N LYS A 110 4.36 14.12 6.90
CA LYS A 110 5.28 13.59 7.90
C LYS A 110 4.58 12.64 8.86
N GLU A 111 3.42 13.04 9.39
CA GLU A 111 2.62 12.21 10.27
C GLU A 111 2.27 10.87 9.61
N PHE A 112 1.80 10.90 8.36
CA PHE A 112 1.49 9.68 7.61
C PHE A 112 2.69 8.76 7.48
N ILE A 113 3.87 9.30 7.14
CA ILE A 113 5.12 8.53 6.98
C ILE A 113 5.62 7.98 8.33
N ASP A 114 5.55 8.78 9.38
CA ASP A 114 6.12 8.45 10.69
C ASP A 114 5.24 7.51 11.51
N THR A 115 3.94 7.47 11.22
CA THR A 115 3.02 6.59 11.91
C THR A 115 3.10 5.17 11.34
N ALA A 116 3.57 4.24 12.16
CA ALA A 116 3.64 2.83 11.78
C ALA A 116 2.25 2.21 11.54
N SER A 117 2.19 1.23 10.66
CA SER A 117 1.00 0.40 10.42
C SER A 117 1.37 -1.08 10.40
N ASP A 118 0.38 -1.93 10.58
CA ASP A 118 0.57 -3.36 10.41
C ASP A 118 0.81 -3.68 8.93
N ILE A 119 -0.03 -3.10 8.06
CA ILE A 119 0.07 -3.31 6.61
C ILE A 119 0.25 -1.96 5.91
N PHE A 120 1.12 -1.94 4.92
CA PHE A 120 1.24 -0.86 3.95
C PHE A 120 0.87 -1.37 2.56
N ILE A 121 -0.08 -0.71 1.90
CA ILE A 121 -0.54 -1.08 0.56
C ILE A 121 -0.26 0.07 -0.41
N ASP A 122 0.48 -0.22 -1.47
CA ASP A 122 0.69 0.68 -2.60
C ASP A 122 -0.16 0.22 -3.79
N ILE A 123 -1.17 1.02 -4.13
CA ILE A 123 -2.01 0.82 -5.32
C ILE A 123 -1.72 1.85 -6.41
N THR A 124 -0.61 2.57 -6.30
CA THR A 124 -0.24 3.53 -7.34
C THR A 124 0.31 2.80 -8.56
N SER A 125 -0.29 3.01 -9.72
CA SER A 125 0.27 2.57 -11.01
C SER A 125 1.34 3.53 -11.55
N SER A 126 1.81 4.45 -10.71
CA SER A 126 2.68 5.56 -11.10
C SER A 126 4.12 5.36 -10.66
N ASN A 127 5.05 5.54 -11.58
CA ASN A 127 6.49 5.61 -11.27
C ASN A 127 6.90 7.02 -10.77
N SER A 128 6.05 7.66 -9.97
CA SER A 128 6.29 9.00 -9.43
C SER A 128 7.44 8.98 -8.41
N LYS A 129 8.43 9.86 -8.61
CA LYS A 129 9.52 10.05 -7.64
C LYS A 129 9.02 10.45 -6.24
N MET A 130 7.88 11.13 -6.14
CA MET A 130 7.28 11.51 -4.86
C MET A 130 6.69 10.31 -4.16
N VAL A 131 5.88 9.50 -4.85
CA VAL A 131 5.33 8.24 -4.33
C VAL A 131 6.47 7.35 -3.84
N ARG A 132 7.49 7.13 -4.68
CA ARG A 132 8.66 6.34 -4.29
C ARG A 132 9.31 6.84 -2.98
N LYS A 133 9.47 8.15 -2.82
CA LYS A 133 10.04 8.73 -1.60
C LYS A 133 9.18 8.52 -0.36
N ILE A 134 7.86 8.48 -0.50
CA ILE A 134 6.93 8.12 0.56
C ILE A 134 7.12 6.64 0.90
N CYS A 135 6.94 5.76 -0.07
CA CYS A 135 7.00 4.30 0.13
C CYS A 135 8.30 3.84 0.81
N LEU A 136 9.44 4.39 0.40
CA LEU A 136 10.75 4.04 0.98
C LEU A 136 10.94 4.49 2.44
N ARG A 137 10.07 5.35 2.96
CA ARG A 137 10.15 5.86 4.34
C ARG A 137 9.04 5.34 5.24
N MET A 138 8.04 4.66 4.67
CA MET A 138 6.94 4.10 5.45
C MET A 138 7.43 3.08 6.48
N LYS A 139 6.77 3.07 7.63
CA LYS A 139 7.02 2.11 8.72
C LYS A 139 5.87 1.10 8.75
N TYR A 140 6.17 -0.16 8.50
CA TYR A 140 5.17 -1.22 8.42
C TYR A 140 5.75 -2.58 8.84
N ARG A 141 4.88 -3.53 9.12
CA ARG A 141 5.25 -4.94 9.35
C ARG A 141 5.19 -5.74 8.05
N LEU A 142 4.23 -5.42 7.17
CA LEU A 142 4.02 -6.05 5.88
C LEU A 142 3.76 -4.99 4.81
N SER A 143 4.35 -5.15 3.64
CA SER A 143 4.10 -4.29 2.48
C SER A 143 3.55 -5.07 1.29
N ILE A 144 2.53 -4.49 0.66
CA ILE A 144 1.88 -5.06 -0.52
C ILE A 144 1.93 -4.03 -1.65
N GLY A 145 2.48 -4.41 -2.79
CA GLY A 145 2.38 -3.62 -4.03
C GLY A 145 1.31 -4.22 -4.95
N VAL A 146 0.33 -3.42 -5.32
CA VAL A 146 -0.73 -3.85 -6.26
C VAL A 146 -0.42 -3.30 -7.66
N ASN A 147 -0.21 -4.18 -8.62
CA ASN A 147 0.21 -3.81 -9.99
C ASN A 147 1.36 -2.77 -10.00
N PRO A 148 2.42 -2.94 -9.22
CA PRO A 148 3.41 -1.89 -9.02
C PRO A 148 4.15 -1.57 -10.32
N ALA A 149 4.16 -0.29 -10.68
CA ALA A 149 4.93 0.22 -11.83
C ALA A 149 6.38 0.58 -11.45
N SER A 150 6.73 0.51 -10.16
CA SER A 150 8.01 0.93 -9.62
C SER A 150 8.94 -0.26 -9.34
N ASP A 151 10.23 0.04 -9.21
CA ASP A 151 11.27 -0.90 -8.76
C ASP A 151 11.34 -1.04 -7.22
N ILE A 152 10.33 -0.57 -6.50
CA ILE A 152 10.20 -0.74 -5.05
C ILE A 152 9.98 -2.23 -4.76
N LYS A 153 10.74 -2.74 -3.82
CA LYS A 153 10.57 -4.12 -3.34
C LYS A 153 9.51 -4.14 -2.24
N TYR A 154 8.44 -4.86 -2.49
CA TYR A 154 7.39 -5.16 -1.51
C TYR A 154 7.59 -6.58 -0.97
N ASP A 155 7.06 -6.85 0.23
CA ASP A 155 7.04 -8.21 0.78
C ASP A 155 6.11 -9.11 -0.06
N PHE A 156 5.00 -8.52 -0.56
CA PHE A 156 4.10 -9.16 -1.52
C PHE A 156 3.83 -8.25 -2.71
N VAL A 157 3.74 -8.87 -3.89
CA VAL A 157 3.24 -8.22 -5.10
C VAL A 157 1.97 -8.93 -5.52
N TYR A 158 0.89 -8.18 -5.59
CA TYR A 158 -0.40 -8.67 -6.06
C TYR A 158 -0.71 -8.09 -7.44
N THR A 159 -0.99 -8.96 -8.40
CA THR A 159 -1.39 -8.55 -9.75
C THR A 159 -2.87 -8.84 -9.93
N ILE A 160 -3.65 -7.79 -10.14
CA ILE A 160 -5.07 -7.92 -10.47
C ILE A 160 -5.14 -8.41 -11.92
N PRO A 161 -5.78 -9.56 -12.18
CA PRO A 161 -5.92 -10.07 -13.53
C PRO A 161 -6.74 -9.12 -14.41
N TYR A 162 -6.36 -8.99 -15.68
CA TYR A 162 -7.13 -8.21 -16.64
C TYR A 162 -8.57 -8.73 -16.75
N GLU A 163 -9.54 -7.82 -16.83
CA GLU A 163 -10.99 -8.14 -16.86
C GLU A 163 -11.55 -8.85 -15.60
N SER A 164 -10.80 -8.89 -14.50
CA SER A 164 -11.33 -9.41 -13.25
C SER A 164 -12.12 -8.33 -12.49
N ASP A 165 -13.06 -8.78 -11.67
CA ASP A 165 -13.68 -7.95 -10.65
C ASP A 165 -12.62 -7.53 -9.64
N THR A 166 -12.38 -6.21 -9.53
CA THR A 166 -11.33 -5.65 -8.67
C THR A 166 -11.63 -5.86 -7.20
N ARG A 167 -12.88 -5.71 -6.78
CA ARG A 167 -13.32 -5.97 -5.41
C ARG A 167 -13.08 -7.43 -5.01
N LEU A 168 -13.53 -8.38 -5.81
CA LEU A 168 -13.29 -9.79 -5.57
C LEU A 168 -11.80 -10.14 -5.54
N SER A 169 -11.00 -9.43 -6.33
CA SER A 169 -9.54 -9.58 -6.32
C SER A 169 -8.94 -9.12 -5.00
N PHE A 170 -9.42 -8.01 -4.43
CA PHE A 170 -8.99 -7.53 -3.11
C PHE A 170 -9.46 -8.43 -1.97
N GLU A 171 -10.67 -8.96 -2.03
CA GLU A 171 -11.14 -9.97 -1.05
C GLU A 171 -10.16 -11.14 -0.99
N LYS A 172 -9.79 -11.70 -2.14
CA LYS A 172 -8.81 -12.80 -2.22
C LYS A 172 -7.42 -12.39 -1.73
N MET A 173 -6.99 -11.16 -1.99
CA MET A 173 -5.70 -10.66 -1.52
C MET A 173 -5.64 -10.58 0.00
N ILE A 174 -6.72 -10.14 0.63
CA ILE A 174 -6.79 -9.98 2.09
C ILE A 174 -7.02 -11.33 2.79
N ASP A 175 -7.69 -12.29 2.16
CA ASP A 175 -7.93 -13.63 2.71
C ASP A 175 -6.72 -14.57 2.63
N TYR A 176 -5.68 -14.17 1.92
CA TYR A 176 -4.46 -14.97 1.74
C TYR A 176 -3.48 -14.82 2.89
#